data_3e29dfddd0297b83fe04b91a0930276f
#
_entry.id   3e29dfddd0297b83fe04b91a0930276f
#
_cell.length_a   1.000
_cell.length_b   1.000
_cell.length_c   1.000
_cell.angle_alpha   90.00
_cell.angle_beta   90.00
_cell.angle_gamma   90.00
#
_symmetry.space_group_name_H-M   'P 1'
#
loop_
_entity.id
_entity.type
_entity.pdbx_description
1 polymer ?
#
loop_
_entity_poly.entity_id
_entity_poly.type
_entity_poly.pdbx_seq_one_letter_code
_entity_poly.pdbx_strand_id
1 'polypeptide(L)'
;MIVPYKLPQTAGNEVGGIVESIGKQVDNFQIGDRVFGRLPLDHIGAFAEYVAVDSQALAKVPDYLSDEEAAAVSLTALTIMQALDLMGTQAGKTIFISGGTGGVGGMAIPIAKAKGLKVITNGSGDSAERVLKLGADRFIDYKTEDYTKTISQVDYVLDTLGGAETEKQMSIMKKGGHLVSLRALPNGAFAKRMNLPKWKQIILGLAGRKFDKMAEKYNVHYHFIFVESNGAQLQEVADLFSKLEIKPSIDTVYPFEEVNSALDKVANGRSRGKTVLSFKK
;
A
#
# COMPACT_ATOMS: atom_id res chain seq x y z
N MET A 1 -1.45 -18.26 -10.26
CA MET A 1 -2.36 -17.53 -9.35
C MET A 1 -1.88 -17.78 -7.93
N ILE A 2 -1.63 -16.70 -7.14
CA ILE A 2 -1.13 -16.81 -5.76
C ILE A 2 -2.28 -17.24 -4.84
N VAL A 3 -3.47 -16.67 -5.03
CA VAL A 3 -4.69 -17.04 -4.30
C VAL A 3 -5.69 -17.65 -5.28
N PRO A 4 -6.13 -18.90 -5.06
CA PRO A 4 -7.15 -19.53 -5.89
C PRO A 4 -8.54 -19.08 -5.42
N TYR A 5 -9.23 -18.24 -6.19
CA TYR A 5 -10.64 -17.95 -5.94
C TYR A 5 -11.54 -19.04 -6.50
N LYS A 6 -12.61 -19.36 -5.77
CA LYS A 6 -13.69 -20.24 -6.23
C LYS A 6 -14.86 -19.38 -6.70
N LEU A 7 -15.30 -19.60 -7.93
CA LEU A 7 -16.47 -18.92 -8.48
C LEU A 7 -17.76 -19.71 -8.19
N PRO A 8 -18.91 -19.04 -7.98
CA PRO A 8 -19.11 -17.59 -7.95
C PRO A 8 -18.55 -16.96 -6.67
N GLN A 9 -18.01 -15.72 -6.76
CA GLN A 9 -17.48 -14.97 -5.63
C GLN A 9 -17.82 -13.49 -5.74
N THR A 10 -18.24 -12.87 -4.63
CA THR A 10 -18.38 -11.43 -4.51
C THR A 10 -17.00 -10.78 -4.52
N ALA A 11 -16.81 -9.75 -5.33
CA ALA A 11 -15.55 -9.00 -5.42
C ALA A 11 -15.39 -7.99 -4.27
N GLY A 12 -14.23 -7.30 -4.26
CA GLY A 12 -13.92 -6.26 -3.28
C GLY A 12 -13.16 -6.78 -2.07
N ASN A 13 -12.10 -6.08 -1.70
CA ASN A 13 -11.22 -6.45 -0.59
C ASN A 13 -10.89 -5.30 0.38
N GLU A 14 -11.49 -4.14 0.18
CA GLU A 14 -11.44 -3.00 1.12
C GLU A 14 -12.86 -2.63 1.52
N VAL A 15 -13.07 -2.31 2.77
CA VAL A 15 -14.39 -1.96 3.32
C VAL A 15 -14.28 -0.80 4.29
N GLY A 16 -15.28 0.07 4.27
CA GLY A 16 -15.62 1.02 5.33
C GLY A 16 -17.11 0.91 5.57
N GLY A 17 -17.53 0.86 6.83
CA GLY A 17 -18.94 0.67 7.16
C GLY A 17 -19.22 0.69 8.65
N ILE A 18 -20.43 0.27 9.02
CA ILE A 18 -20.93 0.26 10.38
C ILE A 18 -21.15 -1.18 10.83
N VAL A 19 -20.74 -1.51 12.03
CA VAL A 19 -20.96 -2.82 12.64
C VAL A 19 -22.45 -2.99 12.92
N GLU A 20 -23.12 -3.93 12.26
CA GLU A 20 -24.54 -4.23 12.48
C GLU A 20 -24.75 -5.39 13.44
N SER A 21 -23.87 -6.38 13.42
CA SER A 21 -23.89 -7.50 14.35
C SER A 21 -22.48 -8.00 14.64
N ILE A 22 -22.31 -8.64 15.81
CA ILE A 22 -21.02 -9.19 16.25
C ILE A 22 -21.15 -10.65 16.65
N GLY A 23 -20.11 -11.42 16.37
CA GLY A 23 -19.98 -12.79 16.83
C GLY A 23 -19.77 -12.86 18.37
N LYS A 24 -20.11 -14.02 18.98
CA LYS A 24 -20.05 -14.21 20.44
C LYS A 24 -18.65 -14.02 21.06
N GLN A 25 -17.60 -14.11 20.26
CA GLN A 25 -16.21 -14.03 20.69
C GLN A 25 -15.55 -12.68 20.35
N VAL A 26 -16.33 -11.73 19.82
CA VAL A 26 -15.83 -10.39 19.47
C VAL A 26 -16.02 -9.48 20.67
N ASP A 27 -14.92 -8.92 21.16
CA ASP A 27 -14.86 -8.03 22.32
C ASP A 27 -14.27 -6.65 22.01
N ASN A 28 -13.64 -6.50 20.85
CA ASN A 28 -12.96 -5.28 20.40
C ASN A 28 -13.86 -4.30 19.64
N PHE A 29 -15.10 -4.69 19.30
CA PHE A 29 -16.09 -3.85 18.61
C PHE A 29 -17.47 -3.99 19.23
N GLN A 30 -18.31 -2.99 19.02
CA GLN A 30 -19.72 -3.00 19.37
C GLN A 30 -20.60 -2.61 18.18
N ILE A 31 -21.88 -2.95 18.24
CA ILE A 31 -22.88 -2.55 17.23
C ILE A 31 -22.92 -1.03 17.17
N GLY A 32 -22.88 -0.46 15.96
CA GLY A 32 -22.81 0.96 15.70
C GLY A 32 -21.41 1.53 15.54
N ASP A 33 -20.35 0.78 15.85
CA ASP A 33 -18.97 1.23 15.59
C ASP A 33 -18.76 1.44 14.07
N ARG A 34 -18.13 2.56 13.69
CA ARG A 34 -17.64 2.80 12.34
C ARG A 34 -16.29 2.10 12.20
N VAL A 35 -16.16 1.21 11.22
CA VAL A 35 -14.97 0.38 11.02
C VAL A 35 -14.50 0.42 9.58
N PHE A 36 -13.20 0.19 9.39
CA PHE A 36 -12.61 0.04 8.07
C PHE A 36 -11.59 -1.08 8.09
N GLY A 37 -11.33 -1.68 6.93
CA GLY A 37 -10.39 -2.76 6.87
C GLY A 37 -10.10 -3.25 5.45
N ARG A 38 -9.07 -4.07 5.37
CA ARG A 38 -8.78 -4.90 4.22
C ARG A 38 -9.18 -6.33 4.55
N LEU A 39 -10.07 -6.89 3.74
CA LEU A 39 -10.54 -8.26 3.93
C LEU A 39 -9.42 -9.29 3.71
N PRO A 40 -9.40 -10.40 4.46
CA PRO A 40 -8.54 -11.54 4.18
C PRO A 40 -8.70 -12.02 2.74
N LEU A 41 -7.60 -12.48 2.12
CA LEU A 41 -7.59 -12.85 0.70
C LEU A 41 -8.47 -14.04 0.35
N ASP A 42 -8.68 -14.92 1.29
CA ASP A 42 -9.55 -16.09 1.17
C ASP A 42 -11.03 -15.79 1.47
N HIS A 43 -11.32 -14.57 1.97
CA HIS A 43 -12.66 -14.10 2.34
C HIS A 43 -12.91 -12.68 1.85
N ILE A 44 -12.65 -12.39 0.57
CA ILE A 44 -13.02 -11.12 -0.06
C ILE A 44 -14.55 -11.06 -0.26
N GLY A 45 -15.11 -9.87 -0.49
CA GLY A 45 -16.54 -9.72 -0.74
C GLY A 45 -17.11 -8.37 -0.36
N ALA A 46 -16.27 -7.30 -0.39
CA ALA A 46 -16.70 -5.96 0.00
C ALA A 46 -17.64 -5.26 -0.99
N PHE A 47 -17.84 -5.79 -2.20
CA PHE A 47 -18.85 -5.26 -3.14
C PHE A 47 -20.23 -5.80 -2.78
N ALA A 48 -20.70 -5.49 -1.59
CA ALA A 48 -21.96 -5.93 -1.01
C ALA A 48 -22.46 -4.93 0.02
N GLU A 49 -23.77 -4.90 0.26
CA GLU A 49 -24.37 -4.09 1.34
C GLU A 49 -23.91 -4.58 2.72
N TYR A 50 -23.67 -5.87 2.87
CA TYR A 50 -23.17 -6.51 4.10
C TYR A 50 -22.04 -7.47 3.80
N VAL A 51 -21.07 -7.51 4.69
CA VAL A 51 -19.96 -8.47 4.62
C VAL A 51 -19.62 -8.98 6.01
N ALA A 52 -19.41 -10.28 6.15
CA ALA A 52 -18.87 -10.89 7.37
C ALA A 52 -17.34 -10.84 7.32
N VAL A 53 -16.71 -10.26 8.34
CA VAL A 53 -15.27 -10.03 8.40
C VAL A 53 -14.73 -10.50 9.74
N ASP A 54 -13.52 -11.06 9.74
CA ASP A 54 -12.78 -11.30 10.96
C ASP A 54 -12.47 -9.96 11.64
N SER A 55 -12.83 -9.83 12.92
CA SER A 55 -12.62 -8.61 13.69
C SER A 55 -11.14 -8.19 13.75
N GLN A 56 -10.21 -9.13 13.64
CA GLN A 56 -8.76 -8.85 13.58
C GLN A 56 -8.31 -8.16 12.28
N ALA A 57 -9.16 -8.12 11.26
CA ALA A 57 -8.89 -7.43 9.99
C ALA A 57 -9.34 -5.96 9.99
N LEU A 58 -10.02 -5.51 11.04
CA LEU A 58 -10.68 -4.21 11.12
C LEU A 58 -10.01 -3.27 12.13
N ALA A 59 -10.17 -1.97 11.91
CA ALA A 59 -9.88 -0.90 12.86
C ALA A 59 -11.05 0.09 12.91
N LYS A 60 -11.10 0.94 13.96
CA LYS A 60 -12.10 2.00 14.09
C LYS A 60 -11.76 3.16 13.16
N VAL A 61 -12.77 3.67 12.47
CA VAL A 61 -12.62 4.85 11.61
C VAL A 61 -12.33 6.08 12.47
N PRO A 62 -11.28 6.85 12.16
CA PRO A 62 -11.06 8.16 12.78
C PRO A 62 -12.25 9.11 12.56
N ASP A 63 -12.63 9.87 13.58
CA ASP A 63 -13.84 10.70 13.56
C ASP A 63 -13.88 11.73 12.41
N TYR A 64 -12.71 12.24 12.00
CA TYR A 64 -12.60 13.25 10.93
C TYR A 64 -12.70 12.67 9.52
N LEU A 65 -12.62 11.34 9.34
CA LEU A 65 -12.77 10.67 8.03
C LEU A 65 -14.24 10.31 7.76
N SER A 66 -14.67 10.49 6.51
CA SER A 66 -15.90 9.88 6.02
C SER A 66 -15.73 8.36 5.85
N ASP A 67 -16.84 7.63 5.65
CA ASP A 67 -16.77 6.18 5.42
C ASP A 67 -16.08 5.86 4.09
N GLU A 68 -16.29 6.69 3.07
CA GLU A 68 -15.64 6.59 1.76
C GLU A 68 -14.13 6.85 1.86
N GLU A 69 -13.72 7.85 2.68
CA GLU A 69 -12.31 8.13 2.95
C GLU A 69 -11.69 6.96 3.72
N ALA A 70 -12.36 6.41 4.71
CA ALA A 70 -11.88 5.26 5.48
C ALA A 70 -11.71 4.01 4.60
N ALA A 71 -12.69 3.70 3.74
CA ALA A 71 -12.58 2.60 2.78
C ALA A 71 -11.37 2.75 1.85
N ALA A 72 -11.03 3.99 1.46
CA ALA A 72 -9.91 4.28 0.55
C ALA A 72 -8.51 4.11 1.18
N VAL A 73 -8.41 4.00 2.50
CA VAL A 73 -7.13 3.97 3.25
C VAL A 73 -6.55 2.56 3.39
N SER A 74 -7.39 1.55 3.65
CA SER A 74 -7.02 0.26 4.22
C SER A 74 -5.86 -0.45 3.53
N LEU A 75 -6.00 -0.76 2.24
CA LEU A 75 -4.98 -1.50 1.49
C LEU A 75 -3.68 -0.71 1.37
N THR A 76 -3.80 0.60 1.10
CA THR A 76 -2.62 1.45 0.89
C THR A 76 -1.83 1.61 2.18
N ALA A 77 -2.50 1.85 3.30
CA ALA A 77 -1.88 1.97 4.60
C ALA A 77 -1.15 0.67 5.02
N LEU A 78 -1.84 -0.48 4.92
CA LEU A 78 -1.23 -1.79 5.20
C LEU A 78 -0.05 -2.10 4.27
N THR A 79 -0.15 -1.75 2.99
CA THR A 79 0.95 -1.93 2.05
C THR A 79 2.20 -1.18 2.52
N ILE A 80 2.04 0.06 2.95
CA ILE A 80 3.14 0.90 3.40
C ILE A 80 3.70 0.37 4.72
N MET A 81 2.86 0.11 5.72
CA MET A 81 3.28 -0.41 7.01
C MET A 81 4.08 -1.71 6.86
N GLN A 82 3.52 -2.68 6.14
CA GLN A 82 4.17 -3.98 5.94
C GLN A 82 5.42 -3.88 5.07
N ALA A 83 5.49 -2.94 4.13
CA ALA A 83 6.71 -2.67 3.36
C ALA A 83 7.82 -2.10 4.26
N LEU A 84 7.51 -1.15 5.14
CA LEU A 84 8.47 -0.58 6.09
C LEU A 84 8.95 -1.63 7.10
N ASP A 85 8.06 -2.47 7.61
CA ASP A 85 8.40 -3.57 8.51
C ASP A 85 9.29 -4.61 7.81
N LEU A 86 8.96 -4.97 6.56
CA LEU A 86 9.74 -5.92 5.76
C LEU A 86 11.17 -5.42 5.46
N MET A 87 11.34 -4.11 5.33
CA MET A 87 12.65 -3.47 5.18
C MET A 87 13.40 -3.33 6.52
N GLY A 88 12.76 -3.59 7.66
CA GLY A 88 13.36 -3.37 8.98
C GLY A 88 13.76 -1.91 9.20
N THR A 89 12.88 -0.97 8.84
CA THR A 89 13.20 0.46 8.85
C THR A 89 13.53 0.98 10.25
N GLN A 90 14.51 1.90 10.32
CA GLN A 90 15.00 2.49 11.57
C GLN A 90 14.96 4.01 11.48
N ALA A 91 14.57 4.67 12.58
CA ALA A 91 14.57 6.12 12.67
C ALA A 91 15.95 6.73 12.35
N GLY A 92 15.96 7.92 11.72
CA GLY A 92 17.17 8.62 11.28
C GLY A 92 17.73 8.15 9.94
N LYS A 93 17.29 7.00 9.42
CA LYS A 93 17.69 6.48 8.10
C LYS A 93 16.91 7.15 6.96
N THR A 94 17.41 6.99 5.74
CA THR A 94 16.84 7.63 4.55
C THR A 94 16.09 6.62 3.69
N ILE A 95 14.85 6.95 3.34
CA ILE A 95 14.04 6.21 2.37
C ILE A 95 13.82 7.05 1.10
N PHE A 96 13.97 6.43 -0.06
CA PHE A 96 13.48 6.96 -1.33
C PHE A 96 12.13 6.31 -1.67
N ILE A 97 11.11 7.13 -1.86
CA ILE A 97 9.76 6.70 -2.26
C ILE A 97 9.54 7.16 -3.70
N SER A 98 9.53 6.23 -4.64
CA SER A 98 9.25 6.58 -6.04
C SER A 98 7.78 6.93 -6.25
N GLY A 99 7.51 7.98 -7.03
CA GLY A 99 6.14 8.40 -7.35
C GLY A 99 5.36 8.96 -6.16
N GLY A 100 5.99 9.81 -5.33
CA GLY A 100 5.37 10.44 -4.15
C GLY A 100 4.14 11.28 -4.42
N THR A 101 3.89 11.65 -5.67
CA THR A 101 2.70 12.40 -6.09
C THR A 101 1.47 11.52 -6.32
N GLY A 102 1.65 10.19 -6.37
CA GLY A 102 0.56 9.22 -6.53
C GLY A 102 -0.14 8.88 -5.22
N GLY A 103 -1.23 8.10 -5.29
CA GLY A 103 -2.02 7.71 -4.11
C GLY A 103 -1.22 6.93 -3.05
N VAL A 104 -0.40 5.97 -3.47
CA VAL A 104 0.46 5.20 -2.54
C VAL A 104 1.58 6.09 -1.98
N GLY A 105 2.29 6.81 -2.86
CA GLY A 105 3.42 7.66 -2.44
C GLY A 105 2.99 8.77 -1.50
N GLY A 106 1.85 9.43 -1.79
CA GLY A 106 1.31 10.49 -0.93
C GLY A 106 0.96 10.03 0.48
N MET A 107 0.52 8.78 0.66
CA MET A 107 0.28 8.21 1.98
C MET A 107 1.56 7.66 2.63
N ALA A 108 2.52 7.19 1.83
CA ALA A 108 3.77 6.63 2.34
C ALA A 108 4.66 7.71 3.01
N ILE A 109 4.64 8.93 2.50
CA ILE A 109 5.45 10.02 3.03
C ILE A 109 5.16 10.30 4.51
N PRO A 110 3.93 10.65 4.93
CA PRO A 110 3.65 10.94 6.33
C PRO A 110 3.84 9.72 7.24
N ILE A 111 3.54 8.50 6.78
CA ILE A 111 3.77 7.28 7.55
C ILE A 111 5.28 7.06 7.78
N ALA A 112 6.10 7.20 6.74
CA ALA A 112 7.55 7.10 6.86
C ALA A 112 8.15 8.18 7.77
N LYS A 113 7.64 9.42 7.68
CA LYS A 113 8.04 10.52 8.57
C LYS A 113 7.70 10.24 10.02
N ALA A 114 6.51 9.71 10.30
CA ALA A 114 6.11 9.35 11.67
C ALA A 114 6.98 8.23 12.28
N LYS A 115 7.51 7.34 11.43
CA LYS A 115 8.52 6.34 11.84
C LYS A 115 9.95 6.92 11.93
N GLY A 116 10.11 8.25 11.83
CA GLY A 116 11.38 8.96 12.01
C GLY A 116 12.34 8.88 10.82
N LEU A 117 11.87 8.50 9.63
CA LEU A 117 12.70 8.42 8.43
C LEU A 117 12.91 9.79 7.78
N LYS A 118 14.06 9.95 7.12
CA LYS A 118 14.28 11.04 6.15
C LYS A 118 13.71 10.59 4.81
N VAL A 119 12.76 11.35 4.27
CA VAL A 119 12.00 10.97 3.07
C VAL A 119 12.45 11.79 1.87
N ILE A 120 12.95 11.10 0.85
CA ILE A 120 13.21 11.66 -0.48
C ILE A 120 12.19 11.04 -1.44
N THR A 121 11.63 11.85 -2.33
CA THR A 121 10.67 11.35 -3.31
C THR A 121 10.77 12.10 -4.64
N ASN A 122 10.17 11.53 -5.69
CA ASN A 122 10.05 12.16 -6.99
C ASN A 122 8.60 12.20 -7.48
N GLY A 123 8.36 13.09 -8.42
CA GLY A 123 7.05 13.25 -9.07
C GLY A 123 7.08 14.34 -10.12
N SER A 124 5.90 14.79 -10.58
CA SER A 124 5.77 15.99 -11.41
C SER A 124 5.88 17.24 -10.54
N GLY A 125 6.64 18.24 -11.00
CA GLY A 125 6.88 19.50 -10.30
C GLY A 125 5.62 20.23 -9.83
N ASP A 126 4.51 20.12 -10.58
CA ASP A 126 3.21 20.70 -10.23
C ASP A 126 2.67 20.25 -8.86
N SER A 127 3.17 19.14 -8.33
CA SER A 127 2.77 18.58 -7.03
C SER A 127 3.82 18.74 -5.93
N ALA A 128 4.92 19.47 -6.19
CA ALA A 128 6.05 19.59 -5.26
C ALA A 128 5.62 20.15 -3.91
N GLU A 129 4.89 21.27 -3.91
CA GLU A 129 4.43 21.93 -2.68
C GLU A 129 3.56 21.00 -1.81
N ARG A 130 2.61 20.28 -2.44
CA ARG A 130 1.75 19.32 -1.74
C ARG A 130 2.57 18.20 -1.09
N VAL A 131 3.54 17.68 -1.81
CA VAL A 131 4.37 16.53 -1.35
C VAL A 131 5.31 16.97 -0.21
N LEU A 132 5.87 18.17 -0.28
CA LEU A 132 6.68 18.75 0.80
C LEU A 132 5.83 19.02 2.06
N LYS A 133 4.60 19.51 1.90
CA LYS A 133 3.64 19.66 3.02
C LYS A 133 3.27 18.33 3.69
N LEU A 134 3.30 17.21 2.97
CA LEU A 134 3.12 15.87 3.55
C LEU A 134 4.34 15.40 4.37
N GLY A 135 5.44 16.16 4.37
CA GLY A 135 6.62 15.90 5.18
C GLY A 135 7.82 15.32 4.41
N ALA A 136 7.83 15.32 3.09
CA ALA A 136 9.02 14.93 2.35
C ALA A 136 10.16 15.93 2.62
N ASP A 137 11.37 15.43 2.93
CA ASP A 137 12.55 16.25 3.17
C ASP A 137 13.18 16.77 1.87
N ARG A 138 13.00 16.00 0.77
CA ARG A 138 13.44 16.41 -0.57
C ARG A 138 12.47 15.88 -1.62
N PHE A 139 12.12 16.75 -2.55
CA PHE A 139 11.35 16.43 -3.75
C PHE A 139 12.19 16.61 -5.01
N ILE A 140 12.01 15.73 -5.99
CA ILE A 140 12.73 15.75 -7.27
C ILE A 140 11.71 15.72 -8.39
N ASP A 141 11.75 16.74 -9.24
CA ASP A 141 10.95 16.75 -10.46
C ASP A 141 11.63 15.92 -11.54
N TYR A 142 11.06 14.75 -11.87
CA TYR A 142 11.60 13.82 -12.85
C TYR A 142 11.67 14.42 -14.29
N LYS A 143 10.98 15.54 -14.54
CA LYS A 143 11.02 16.22 -15.85
C LYS A 143 12.29 17.04 -16.02
N THR A 144 12.89 17.51 -14.93
CA THR A 144 14.02 18.43 -14.95
C THR A 144 15.27 17.87 -14.28
N GLU A 145 15.14 16.84 -13.43
CA GLU A 145 16.24 16.31 -12.64
C GLU A 145 16.27 14.78 -12.69
N ASP A 146 17.44 14.23 -13.01
CA ASP A 146 17.73 12.80 -12.93
C ASP A 146 18.19 12.45 -11.50
N TYR A 147 17.32 11.83 -10.72
CA TYR A 147 17.58 11.47 -9.33
C TYR A 147 18.80 10.55 -9.17
N THR A 148 19.14 9.75 -10.18
CA THR A 148 20.31 8.84 -10.11
C THR A 148 21.65 9.59 -10.08
N LYS A 149 21.66 10.86 -10.48
CA LYS A 149 22.84 11.74 -10.45
C LYS A 149 22.91 12.62 -9.21
N THR A 150 21.78 12.77 -8.50
CA THR A 150 21.65 13.76 -7.42
C THR A 150 21.38 13.14 -6.06
N ILE A 151 21.00 11.84 -6.05
CA ILE A 151 20.82 11.04 -4.83
C ILE A 151 21.79 9.86 -4.84
N SER A 152 22.32 9.57 -3.66
CA SER A 152 23.10 8.36 -3.42
C SER A 152 22.96 7.94 -1.96
N GLN A 153 23.33 6.71 -1.68
CA GLN A 153 23.44 6.20 -0.30
C GLN A 153 22.14 6.23 0.49
N VAL A 154 20.98 5.96 -0.15
CA VAL A 154 19.72 5.74 0.57
C VAL A 154 19.72 4.34 1.22
N ASP A 155 19.12 4.26 2.41
CA ASP A 155 19.05 2.99 3.15
C ASP A 155 17.92 2.11 2.66
N TYR A 156 16.79 2.73 2.28
CA TYR A 156 15.55 2.04 1.88
C TYR A 156 14.96 2.62 0.60
N VAL A 157 14.26 1.76 -0.14
CA VAL A 157 13.49 2.17 -1.32
C VAL A 157 12.11 1.54 -1.29
N LEU A 158 11.07 2.36 -1.43
CA LEU A 158 9.71 1.92 -1.76
C LEU A 158 9.46 2.17 -3.26
N ASP A 159 9.56 1.10 -4.04
CA ASP A 159 9.37 1.14 -5.49
C ASP A 159 7.90 0.99 -5.86
N THR A 160 7.26 2.10 -6.23
CA THR A 160 5.86 2.13 -6.70
C THR A 160 5.74 2.11 -8.23
N LEU A 161 6.84 2.23 -8.95
CA LEU A 161 6.87 2.35 -10.42
C LEU A 161 7.16 1.05 -11.14
N GLY A 162 8.12 0.27 -10.63
CA GLY A 162 8.53 -1.00 -11.24
C GLY A 162 9.28 -0.84 -12.58
N GLY A 163 9.39 -1.95 -13.32
CA GLY A 163 10.01 -1.96 -14.64
C GLY A 163 11.48 -1.57 -14.63
N ALA A 164 11.89 -0.69 -15.54
CA ALA A 164 13.26 -0.18 -15.64
C ALA A 164 13.65 0.72 -14.46
N GLU A 165 12.67 1.33 -13.78
CA GLU A 165 12.94 2.20 -12.63
C GLU A 165 13.45 1.40 -11.43
N THR A 166 13.06 0.14 -11.26
CA THR A 166 13.54 -0.70 -10.16
C THR A 166 15.08 -0.79 -10.12
N GLU A 167 15.74 -0.97 -11.29
CA GLU A 167 17.20 -1.02 -11.34
C GLU A 167 17.85 0.34 -11.05
N LYS A 168 17.31 1.42 -11.59
CA LYS A 168 17.78 2.78 -11.29
C LYS A 168 17.67 3.10 -9.79
N GLN A 169 16.59 2.66 -9.15
CA GLN A 169 16.40 2.84 -7.72
C GLN A 169 17.40 2.02 -6.90
N MET A 170 17.78 0.80 -7.34
CA MET A 170 18.83 0.04 -6.69
C MET A 170 20.20 0.74 -6.78
N SER A 171 20.49 1.47 -7.85
CA SER A 171 21.78 2.14 -8.07
C SER A 171 22.05 3.30 -7.10
N ILE A 172 21.03 3.88 -6.49
CA ILE A 172 21.17 4.96 -5.50
C ILE A 172 21.28 4.48 -4.05
N MET A 173 21.19 3.18 -3.83
CA MET A 173 21.16 2.59 -2.49
C MET A 173 22.53 2.36 -1.91
N LYS A 174 22.62 2.33 -0.59
CA LYS A 174 23.78 1.79 0.13
C LYS A 174 23.88 0.29 -0.06
N LYS A 175 25.08 -0.24 0.01
CA LYS A 175 25.29 -1.68 0.15
C LYS A 175 24.56 -2.20 1.39
N GLY A 176 23.85 -3.30 1.26
CA GLY A 176 23.00 -3.85 2.32
C GLY A 176 21.66 -3.13 2.51
N GLY A 177 21.32 -2.13 1.68
CA GLY A 177 20.02 -1.47 1.71
C GLY A 177 18.88 -2.38 1.25
N HIS A 178 17.63 -2.04 1.60
CA HIS A 178 16.46 -2.85 1.31
C HIS A 178 15.50 -2.12 0.37
N LEU A 179 15.11 -2.77 -0.71
CA LEU A 179 14.08 -2.30 -1.66
C LEU A 179 12.86 -3.21 -1.59
N VAL A 180 11.69 -2.62 -1.36
CA VAL A 180 10.40 -3.29 -1.56
C VAL A 180 9.75 -2.75 -2.82
N SER A 181 9.41 -3.63 -3.77
CA SER A 181 8.68 -3.26 -4.97
C SER A 181 7.23 -3.70 -4.90
N LEU A 182 6.33 -2.78 -5.27
CA LEU A 182 4.89 -3.01 -5.37
C LEU A 182 4.47 -3.46 -6.78
N ARG A 183 5.36 -3.38 -7.76
CA ARG A 183 5.04 -3.61 -9.18
C ARG A 183 5.97 -4.57 -9.91
N ALA A 184 6.98 -5.07 -9.25
CA ALA A 184 7.88 -6.07 -9.81
C ALA A 184 7.34 -7.50 -9.62
N LEU A 185 8.13 -8.53 -9.83
CA LEU A 185 7.70 -9.91 -9.73
C LEU A 185 8.11 -10.55 -8.40
N PRO A 186 7.28 -11.45 -7.84
CA PRO A 186 7.66 -12.24 -6.70
C PRO A 186 8.85 -13.14 -7.02
N ASN A 187 9.70 -13.35 -6.00
CA ASN A 187 10.89 -14.20 -6.09
C ASN A 187 10.80 -15.41 -5.14
N GLY A 188 11.86 -16.22 -5.10
CA GLY A 188 11.93 -17.38 -4.23
C GLY A 188 11.92 -17.03 -2.73
N ALA A 189 12.49 -15.89 -2.34
CA ALA A 189 12.46 -15.41 -0.95
C ALA A 189 11.03 -15.06 -0.51
N PHE A 190 10.27 -14.38 -1.36
CA PHE A 190 8.85 -14.15 -1.15
C PHE A 190 8.08 -15.46 -0.98
N ALA A 191 8.28 -16.41 -1.89
CA ALA A 191 7.55 -17.68 -1.87
C ALA A 191 7.84 -18.50 -0.60
N LYS A 192 9.07 -18.44 -0.08
CA LYS A 192 9.46 -19.06 1.20
C LYS A 192 8.76 -18.36 2.38
N ARG A 193 8.78 -17.03 2.42
CA ARG A 193 8.11 -16.24 3.48
C ARG A 193 6.62 -16.52 3.57
N MET A 194 5.96 -16.70 2.41
CA MET A 194 4.55 -17.04 2.31
C MET A 194 4.26 -18.54 2.50
N ASN A 195 5.24 -19.35 2.90
CA ASN A 195 5.11 -20.80 3.08
C ASN A 195 4.47 -21.52 1.88
N LEU A 196 4.70 -21.04 0.65
CA LEU A 196 4.13 -21.65 -0.54
C LEU A 196 4.72 -23.05 -0.80
N PRO A 197 3.99 -23.95 -1.46
CA PRO A 197 4.51 -25.27 -1.85
C PRO A 197 5.82 -25.17 -2.63
N LYS A 198 6.73 -26.16 -2.49
CA LYS A 198 8.08 -26.15 -3.09
C LYS A 198 8.06 -25.88 -4.60
N TRP A 199 7.11 -26.44 -5.34
CA TRP A 199 7.00 -26.21 -6.76
C TRP A 199 6.69 -24.74 -7.12
N LYS A 200 5.84 -24.05 -6.31
CA LYS A 200 5.59 -22.61 -6.46
C LYS A 200 6.83 -21.80 -6.10
N GLN A 201 7.62 -22.21 -5.09
CA GLN A 201 8.86 -21.54 -4.75
C GLN A 201 9.87 -21.59 -5.90
N ILE A 202 9.97 -22.71 -6.63
CA ILE A 202 10.83 -22.85 -7.80
C ILE A 202 10.36 -21.93 -8.93
N ILE A 203 9.06 -21.96 -9.27
CA ILE A 203 8.50 -21.12 -10.35
C ILE A 203 8.70 -19.64 -10.05
N LEU A 204 8.37 -19.20 -8.83
CA LEU A 204 8.53 -17.79 -8.44
C LEU A 204 10.01 -17.40 -8.33
N GLY A 205 10.88 -18.31 -7.92
CA GLY A 205 12.33 -18.10 -7.96
C GLY A 205 12.86 -17.86 -9.37
N LEU A 206 12.36 -18.60 -10.36
CA LEU A 206 12.70 -18.37 -11.77
C LEU A 206 12.13 -17.04 -12.29
N ALA A 207 10.86 -16.73 -11.97
CA ALA A 207 10.20 -15.51 -12.40
C ALA A 207 10.89 -14.24 -11.83
N GLY A 208 11.28 -14.27 -10.55
CA GLY A 208 11.93 -13.15 -9.87
C GLY A 208 13.46 -13.07 -10.07
N ARG A 209 14.07 -14.07 -10.72
CA ARG A 209 15.55 -14.17 -10.84
C ARG A 209 16.22 -12.92 -11.43
N LYS A 210 15.53 -12.21 -12.33
CA LYS A 210 16.03 -10.95 -12.88
C LYS A 210 16.27 -9.92 -11.77
N PHE A 211 15.34 -9.77 -10.85
CA PHE A 211 15.42 -8.80 -9.75
C PHE A 211 16.45 -9.23 -8.69
N ASP A 212 16.55 -10.53 -8.42
CA ASP A 212 17.59 -11.07 -7.53
C ASP A 212 19.00 -10.78 -8.07
N LYS A 213 19.24 -11.00 -9.38
CA LYS A 213 20.52 -10.65 -10.02
C LYS A 213 20.82 -9.16 -10.01
N MET A 214 19.79 -8.32 -10.19
CA MET A 214 19.95 -6.86 -10.05
C MET A 214 20.37 -6.50 -8.61
N ALA A 215 19.68 -7.06 -7.63
CA ALA A 215 20.00 -6.84 -6.22
C ALA A 215 21.43 -7.29 -5.87
N GLU A 216 21.86 -8.45 -6.37
CA GLU A 216 23.25 -8.93 -6.23
C GLU A 216 24.26 -7.94 -6.85
N LYS A 217 23.99 -7.43 -8.06
CA LYS A 217 24.84 -6.45 -8.76
C LYS A 217 25.11 -5.20 -7.92
N TYR A 218 24.08 -4.69 -7.24
CA TYR A 218 24.17 -3.49 -6.40
C TYR A 218 24.44 -3.79 -4.92
N ASN A 219 24.54 -5.08 -4.54
CA ASN A 219 24.69 -5.55 -3.17
C ASN A 219 23.61 -4.99 -2.23
N VAL A 220 22.35 -5.14 -2.64
CA VAL A 220 21.14 -4.72 -1.91
C VAL A 220 20.18 -5.89 -1.75
N HIS A 221 19.15 -5.73 -0.91
CA HIS A 221 18.11 -6.74 -0.70
C HIS A 221 16.84 -6.35 -1.47
N TYR A 222 16.38 -7.23 -2.34
CA TYR A 222 15.12 -7.10 -3.06
C TYR A 222 14.01 -7.86 -2.37
N HIS A 223 12.87 -7.19 -2.17
CA HIS A 223 11.66 -7.79 -1.61
C HIS A 223 10.46 -7.50 -2.50
N PHE A 224 9.65 -8.53 -2.71
CA PHE A 224 8.29 -8.40 -3.21
C PHE A 224 7.32 -8.53 -2.04
N ILE A 225 6.25 -7.73 -2.02
CA ILE A 225 5.25 -7.75 -0.97
C ILE A 225 3.89 -8.20 -1.49
N PHE A 226 3.20 -8.99 -0.69
CA PHE A 226 1.79 -9.29 -0.81
C PHE A 226 1.15 -8.97 0.53
N VAL A 227 0.24 -8.02 0.52
CA VAL A 227 -0.30 -7.41 1.74
C VAL A 227 -1.28 -8.35 2.42
N GLU A 228 -1.21 -8.45 3.73
CA GLU A 228 -2.11 -9.22 4.57
C GLU A 228 -3.04 -8.30 5.37
N SER A 229 -4.21 -8.81 5.77
CA SER A 229 -5.13 -8.11 6.66
C SER A 229 -4.50 -7.98 8.05
N ASN A 230 -4.58 -6.80 8.66
CA ASN A 230 -4.06 -6.56 10.00
C ASN A 230 -4.73 -5.33 10.62
N GLY A 231 -5.72 -5.55 11.48
CA GLY A 231 -6.45 -4.47 12.15
C GLY A 231 -5.59 -3.68 13.13
N ALA A 232 -4.61 -4.31 13.80
CA ALA A 232 -3.72 -3.61 14.70
C ALA A 232 -2.84 -2.59 13.96
N GLN A 233 -2.26 -2.96 12.80
CA GLN A 233 -1.52 -2.02 11.96
C GLN A 233 -2.43 -0.91 11.40
N LEU A 234 -3.68 -1.24 11.06
CA LEU A 234 -4.65 -0.20 10.64
C LEU A 234 -4.98 0.75 11.77
N GLN A 235 -5.08 0.28 13.01
CA GLN A 235 -5.31 1.14 14.17
C GLN A 235 -4.13 2.09 14.41
N GLU A 236 -2.87 1.61 14.29
CA GLU A 236 -1.69 2.49 14.35
C GLU A 236 -1.76 3.60 13.29
N VAL A 237 -2.17 3.27 12.07
CA VAL A 237 -2.34 4.26 11.00
C VAL A 237 -3.50 5.20 11.29
N ALA A 238 -4.63 4.71 11.81
CA ALA A 238 -5.78 5.52 12.20
C ALA A 238 -5.39 6.57 13.27
N ASP A 239 -4.63 6.14 14.27
CA ASP A 239 -4.12 7.02 15.34
C ASP A 239 -3.15 8.07 14.81
N LEU A 240 -2.27 7.69 13.88
CA LEU A 240 -1.36 8.61 13.22
C LEU A 240 -2.12 9.62 12.36
N PHE A 241 -3.05 9.14 11.56
CA PHE A 241 -3.85 9.97 10.66
C PHE A 241 -4.72 10.96 11.43
N SER A 242 -5.27 10.55 12.58
CA SER A 242 -6.02 11.45 13.46
C SER A 242 -5.18 12.60 13.99
N LYS A 243 -3.89 12.35 14.31
CA LYS A 243 -2.97 13.40 14.80
C LYS A 243 -2.56 14.39 13.70
N LEU A 244 -2.50 13.95 12.45
CA LEU A 244 -1.99 14.74 11.33
C LEU A 244 -3.10 15.16 10.36
N GLU A 245 -4.34 14.77 10.61
CA GLU A 245 -5.52 14.99 9.74
C GLU A 245 -5.29 14.61 8.28
N ILE A 246 -4.59 13.48 8.06
CA ILE A 246 -4.26 13.01 6.71
C ILE A 246 -5.49 12.41 6.07
N LYS A 247 -5.80 12.88 4.86
CA LYS A 247 -6.89 12.36 4.03
C LYS A 247 -6.38 11.60 2.82
N PRO A 248 -7.02 10.47 2.45
CA PRO A 248 -6.72 9.78 1.20
C PRO A 248 -7.13 10.63 0.01
N SER A 249 -6.49 10.40 -1.14
CA SER A 249 -6.95 10.98 -2.40
C SER A 249 -8.05 10.10 -2.98
N ILE A 250 -9.28 10.57 -2.95
CA ILE A 250 -10.42 9.96 -3.66
C ILE A 250 -10.59 10.69 -4.99
N ASP A 251 -10.67 9.92 -6.06
CA ASP A 251 -10.93 10.45 -7.40
C ASP A 251 -12.42 10.55 -7.68
N THR A 252 -13.17 9.48 -7.41
CA THR A 252 -14.63 9.47 -7.62
C THR A 252 -15.27 8.44 -6.69
N VAL A 253 -16.45 8.79 -6.18
CA VAL A 253 -17.37 7.88 -5.50
C VAL A 253 -18.50 7.57 -6.47
N TYR A 254 -18.75 6.28 -6.72
CA TYR A 254 -19.86 5.79 -7.55
C TYR A 254 -20.90 5.11 -6.68
N PRO A 255 -22.19 5.28 -6.97
CA PRO A 255 -23.22 4.39 -6.43
C PRO A 255 -22.96 2.96 -6.95
N PHE A 256 -23.35 1.95 -6.18
CA PHE A 256 -23.05 0.56 -6.55
C PHE A 256 -23.66 0.15 -7.90
N GLU A 257 -24.80 0.70 -8.26
CA GLU A 257 -25.47 0.47 -9.55
C GLU A 257 -24.58 0.83 -10.75
N GLU A 258 -23.61 1.73 -10.55
CA GLU A 258 -22.65 2.15 -11.56
C GLU A 258 -21.29 1.43 -11.47
N VAL A 259 -21.25 0.25 -10.83
CA VAL A 259 -20.00 -0.52 -10.62
C VAL A 259 -19.21 -0.79 -11.91
N ASN A 260 -19.91 -1.04 -13.03
CA ASN A 260 -19.25 -1.25 -14.31
C ASN A 260 -18.53 0.01 -14.80
N SER A 261 -19.13 1.20 -14.65
CA SER A 261 -18.50 2.48 -14.98
C SER A 261 -17.26 2.74 -14.12
N ALA A 262 -17.34 2.40 -12.83
CA ALA A 262 -16.22 2.51 -11.90
C ALA A 262 -15.06 1.57 -12.29
N LEU A 263 -15.35 0.32 -12.65
CA LEU A 263 -14.36 -0.66 -13.11
C LEU A 263 -13.71 -0.23 -14.43
N ASP A 264 -14.48 0.25 -15.39
CA ASP A 264 -13.99 0.76 -16.69
C ASP A 264 -13.06 1.96 -16.48
N LYS A 265 -13.39 2.87 -15.57
CA LYS A 265 -12.53 4.00 -15.22
C LYS A 265 -11.17 3.54 -14.70
N VAL A 266 -11.17 2.59 -13.76
CA VAL A 266 -9.94 2.04 -13.18
C VAL A 266 -9.12 1.29 -14.24
N ALA A 267 -9.77 0.47 -15.08
CA ALA A 267 -9.12 -0.29 -16.14
C ALA A 267 -8.43 0.61 -17.17
N ASN A 268 -9.02 1.77 -17.49
CA ASN A 268 -8.44 2.75 -18.39
C ASN A 268 -7.32 3.62 -17.78
N GLY A 269 -6.95 3.41 -16.52
CA GLY A 269 -5.83 4.08 -15.86
C GLY A 269 -5.99 5.60 -15.69
N ARG A 270 -7.21 6.13 -15.67
CA ARG A 270 -7.50 7.56 -15.61
C ARG A 270 -7.75 8.09 -14.18
N SER A 271 -7.68 7.22 -13.18
CA SER A 271 -7.94 7.60 -11.79
C SER A 271 -6.77 8.37 -11.18
N ARG A 272 -7.03 9.52 -10.56
CA ARG A 272 -6.04 10.33 -9.81
C ARG A 272 -6.12 10.12 -8.31
N GLY A 273 -6.67 8.99 -7.88
CA GLY A 273 -6.89 8.59 -6.49
C GLY A 273 -7.65 7.27 -6.44
N LYS A 274 -8.27 6.98 -5.31
CA LYS A 274 -9.15 5.81 -5.16
C LYS A 274 -10.50 6.04 -5.85
N THR A 275 -10.97 5.02 -6.55
CA THR A 275 -12.37 4.94 -6.99
C THR A 275 -13.12 4.11 -5.95
N VAL A 276 -14.15 4.67 -5.36
CA VAL A 276 -14.92 4.09 -4.26
C VAL A 276 -16.34 3.76 -4.73
N LEU A 277 -16.87 2.63 -4.28
CA LEU A 277 -18.28 2.27 -4.44
C LEU A 277 -19.03 2.56 -3.15
N SER A 278 -20.17 3.23 -3.22
CA SER A 278 -21.03 3.55 -2.08
C SER A 278 -22.36 2.81 -2.19
N PHE A 279 -22.78 2.22 -1.08
CA PHE A 279 -24.09 1.59 -0.91
C PHE A 279 -25.08 2.50 -0.17
N LYS A 280 -24.68 3.73 0.17
CA LYS A 280 -25.60 4.72 0.77
C LYS A 280 -26.61 5.14 -0.27
N LYS A 281 -27.89 5.04 0.11
CA LYS A 281 -29.02 5.58 -0.67
C LYS A 281 -29.18 7.07 -0.42
#